data_71e764ea16646c2e69987c07400a0a16
#
_entry.id   71e764ea16646c2e69987c07400a0a16
#
_cell.length_a   1.000
_cell.length_b   1.000
_cell.length_c   1.000
_cell.angle_alpha   90.00
_cell.angle_beta   90.00
_cell.angle_gamma   90.00
#
_symmetry.space_group_name_H-M   'P 1'
#
loop_
_entity.id
_entity.type
_entity.pdbx_description
1 polymer ?
#
loop_
_entity_poly.entity_id
_entity_poly.type
_entity_poly.pdbx_seq_one_letter_code
_entity_poly.pdbx_strand_id
1 'polypeptide(L)'
;MGETILIVDDEPFNVDLLEQELGDLGYETLTAFDGQQAVDAVRKHRPDLVLLDVMMPVMDGFTACRLLKEDEETRLIPIIIMTALDRVEDRIQGIEAGADDFLTKPVNDRELLARIQTALKMKAAFDQKVNQVSRLRDHFAKFVPEPVKRLATADPDAPELS
;
A
#
# COMPACT_ATOMS: atom_id res chain seq x y z
N MET A 1 10.63 -4.37 -11.44
CA MET A 1 11.94 -3.85 -11.07
C MET A 1 11.92 -2.34 -11.20
N GLY A 2 12.70 -1.67 -10.35
CA GLY A 2 12.62 -0.23 -10.23
C GLY A 2 11.56 0.26 -9.25
N GLU A 3 10.67 -0.61 -8.81
CA GLU A 3 9.73 -0.28 -7.76
C GLU A 3 10.45 -0.11 -6.43
N THR A 4 9.89 0.73 -5.57
CA THR A 4 10.45 1.02 -4.26
C THR A 4 9.65 0.30 -3.18
N ILE A 5 10.35 -0.46 -2.34
CA ILE A 5 9.76 -1.21 -1.24
C ILE A 5 10.27 -0.66 0.09
N LEU A 6 9.34 -0.30 0.98
CA LEU A 6 9.69 0.10 2.33
C LEU A 6 9.71 -1.14 3.22
N ILE A 7 10.82 -1.36 3.89
CA ILE A 7 11.01 -2.47 4.83
C ILE A 7 10.93 -1.92 6.25
N VAL A 8 9.99 -2.43 7.03
CA VAL A 8 9.75 -1.96 8.40
C VAL A 8 9.89 -3.12 9.39
N ASP A 9 10.91 -3.05 10.22
CA ASP A 9 11.18 -4.04 11.27
C ASP A 9 12.10 -3.36 12.29
N ASP A 10 11.91 -3.62 13.57
CA ASP A 10 12.74 -3.02 14.61
C ASP A 10 14.08 -3.73 14.78
N GLU A 11 14.28 -4.88 14.14
CA GLU A 11 15.54 -5.62 14.15
C GLU A 11 16.41 -5.23 12.96
N PRO A 12 17.52 -4.50 13.16
CA PRO A 12 18.37 -4.07 12.04
C PRO A 12 18.87 -5.23 11.18
N PHE A 13 19.15 -6.39 11.78
CA PHE A 13 19.61 -7.55 11.02
C PHE A 13 18.56 -8.01 10.02
N ASN A 14 17.29 -8.05 10.41
CA ASN A 14 16.20 -8.44 9.51
C ASN A 14 16.05 -7.44 8.37
N VAL A 15 16.15 -6.16 8.68
CA VAL A 15 16.07 -5.09 7.67
C VAL A 15 17.19 -5.23 6.66
N ASP A 16 18.43 -5.39 7.15
CA ASP A 16 19.60 -5.51 6.27
C ASP A 16 19.48 -6.72 5.34
N LEU A 17 19.01 -7.84 5.88
CA LEU A 17 18.87 -9.07 5.09
C LEU A 17 17.85 -8.89 3.96
N LEU A 18 16.69 -8.34 4.27
CA LEU A 18 15.65 -8.08 3.27
C LEU A 18 16.11 -7.03 2.26
N GLU A 19 16.78 -6.00 2.72
CA GLU A 19 17.30 -4.95 1.86
C GLU A 19 18.27 -5.53 0.82
N GLN A 20 19.15 -6.42 1.26
CA GLN A 20 20.08 -7.08 0.36
C GLN A 20 19.37 -7.99 -0.63
N GLU A 21 18.45 -8.81 -0.14
CA GLU A 21 17.70 -9.73 -0.99
C GLU A 21 16.89 -9.02 -2.07
N LEU A 22 16.16 -7.99 -1.67
CA LEU A 22 15.32 -7.23 -2.59
C LEU A 22 16.15 -6.37 -3.54
N GLY A 23 17.25 -5.79 -3.04
CA GLY A 23 18.17 -5.03 -3.87
C GLY A 23 18.79 -5.88 -4.97
N ASP A 24 19.16 -7.12 -4.67
CA ASP A 24 19.70 -8.05 -5.65
C ASP A 24 18.70 -8.39 -6.76
N LEU A 25 17.41 -8.27 -6.47
CA LEU A 25 16.33 -8.50 -7.43
C LEU A 25 15.98 -7.27 -8.24
N GLY A 26 16.64 -6.13 -7.98
CA GLY A 26 16.41 -4.91 -8.73
C GLY A 26 15.41 -3.93 -8.11
N TYR A 27 14.92 -4.21 -6.91
CA TYR A 27 14.05 -3.27 -6.22
C TYR A 27 14.87 -2.21 -5.50
N GLU A 28 14.34 -1.00 -5.45
CA GLU A 28 14.87 0.04 -4.59
C GLU A 28 14.24 -0.14 -3.20
N THR A 29 15.02 0.10 -2.14
CA THR A 29 14.56 -0.14 -0.78
C THR A 29 14.67 1.12 0.07
N LEU A 30 13.69 1.29 0.95
CA LEU A 30 13.70 2.25 2.04
C LEU A 30 13.52 1.45 3.33
N THR A 31 13.98 2.00 4.44
CA THR A 31 13.93 1.30 5.73
C THR A 31 13.28 2.17 6.79
N ALA A 32 12.60 1.51 7.73
CA ALA A 32 12.06 2.14 8.93
C ALA A 32 12.12 1.13 10.07
N PHE A 33 12.25 1.61 11.30
CA PHE A 33 12.50 0.74 12.45
C PHE A 33 11.38 0.78 13.50
N ASP A 34 10.35 1.56 13.28
CA ASP A 34 9.13 1.55 14.08
C ASP A 34 7.95 2.05 13.24
N GLY A 35 6.77 1.96 13.83
CA GLY A 35 5.54 2.32 13.11
C GLY A 35 5.44 3.79 12.76
N GLN A 36 5.95 4.67 13.61
CA GLN A 36 5.93 6.10 13.34
C GLN A 36 6.85 6.44 12.16
N GLN A 37 8.06 5.87 12.16
CA GLN A 37 8.98 6.04 11.04
C GLN A 37 8.39 5.50 9.75
N ALA A 38 7.65 4.38 9.83
CA ALA A 38 6.98 3.80 8.67
C ALA A 38 5.94 4.76 8.10
N VAL A 39 5.09 5.32 8.94
CA VAL A 39 4.05 6.25 8.50
C VAL A 39 4.69 7.48 7.85
N ASP A 40 5.71 8.04 8.50
CA ASP A 40 6.40 9.21 7.97
C ASP A 40 7.08 8.93 6.63
N ALA A 41 7.72 7.76 6.50
CA ALA A 41 8.40 7.36 5.27
C ALA A 41 7.40 7.17 4.12
N VAL A 42 6.27 6.55 4.39
CA VAL A 42 5.24 6.34 3.36
C VAL A 42 4.68 7.67 2.88
N ARG A 43 4.39 8.58 3.79
CA ARG A 43 3.86 9.91 3.44
C ARG A 43 4.85 10.75 2.64
N LYS A 44 6.13 10.62 2.97
CA LYS A 44 7.19 11.40 2.33
C LYS A 44 7.59 10.82 0.97
N HIS A 45 7.79 9.52 0.89
CA HIS A 45 8.41 8.87 -0.28
C HIS A 45 7.42 8.12 -1.16
N ARG A 46 6.23 7.79 -0.68
CA ARG A 46 5.22 7.07 -1.45
C ARG A 46 5.78 5.81 -2.11
N PRO A 47 6.27 4.83 -1.33
CA PRO A 47 6.78 3.59 -1.90
C PRO A 47 5.69 2.82 -2.63
N ASP A 48 6.10 1.87 -3.45
CA ASP A 48 5.16 1.04 -4.21
C ASP A 48 4.58 -0.09 -3.37
N LEU A 49 5.25 -0.46 -2.29
CA LEU A 49 4.83 -1.54 -1.41
C LEU A 49 5.49 -1.37 -0.05
N VAL A 50 4.82 -1.81 1.02
CA VAL A 50 5.36 -1.80 2.38
C VAL A 50 5.37 -3.22 2.94
N LEU A 51 6.54 -3.65 3.44
CA LEU A 51 6.67 -4.87 4.24
C LEU A 51 6.75 -4.42 5.70
N LEU A 52 5.81 -4.88 6.52
CA LEU A 52 5.57 -4.28 7.82
C LEU A 52 5.51 -5.32 8.91
N ASP A 53 6.42 -5.25 9.88
CA ASP A 53 6.34 -6.05 11.09
C ASP A 53 5.32 -5.44 12.05
N VAL A 54 4.81 -6.26 12.96
CA VAL A 54 3.80 -5.83 13.93
C VAL A 54 4.43 -5.38 15.25
N MET A 55 5.32 -6.19 15.83
CA MET A 55 5.86 -5.94 17.16
C MET A 55 7.04 -4.98 17.10
N MET A 56 6.75 -3.71 17.27
CA MET A 56 7.73 -2.64 17.22
C MET A 56 7.48 -1.61 18.31
N PRO A 57 8.52 -0.90 18.75
CA PRO A 57 8.34 0.18 19.73
C PRO A 57 7.67 1.38 19.10
N VAL A 58 7.24 2.31 19.93
CA VAL A 58 6.62 3.59 19.57
C VAL A 58 5.21 3.41 18.98
N MET A 59 5.09 2.70 17.88
CA MET A 59 3.81 2.39 17.22
C MET A 59 3.92 1.02 16.59
N ASP A 60 2.97 0.12 16.90
CA ASP A 60 2.99 -1.22 16.31
C ASP A 60 2.53 -1.21 14.84
N GLY A 61 2.73 -2.35 14.17
CA GLY A 61 2.43 -2.45 12.75
C GLY A 61 0.94 -2.38 12.43
N PHE A 62 0.08 -2.90 13.30
CA PHE A 62 -1.37 -2.81 13.07
C PHE A 62 -1.84 -1.36 13.08
N THR A 63 -1.35 -0.58 14.04
CA THR A 63 -1.68 0.83 14.14
C THR A 63 -1.16 1.61 12.94
N ALA A 64 0.09 1.37 12.55
CA ALA A 64 0.68 2.01 11.37
C ALA A 64 -0.12 1.68 10.11
N CYS A 65 -0.48 0.41 9.93
CA CYS A 65 -1.27 -0.04 8.79
C CYS A 65 -2.63 0.67 8.75
N ARG A 66 -3.31 0.73 9.88
CA ARG A 66 -4.62 1.40 9.97
C ARG A 66 -4.51 2.87 9.58
N LEU A 67 -3.51 3.58 10.11
CA LEU A 67 -3.31 4.98 9.80
C LEU A 67 -3.08 5.20 8.30
N LEU A 68 -2.26 4.35 7.68
CA LEU A 68 -1.97 4.46 6.26
C LEU A 68 -3.19 4.12 5.40
N LYS A 69 -4.00 3.17 5.82
CA LYS A 69 -5.19 2.76 5.06
C LYS A 69 -6.37 3.71 5.26
N GLU A 70 -6.40 4.48 6.33
CA GLU A 70 -7.42 5.51 6.54
C GLU A 70 -7.11 6.80 5.78
N ASP A 71 -5.86 7.02 5.38
CA ASP A 71 -5.43 8.20 4.64
C ASP A 71 -5.67 7.99 3.15
N GLU A 72 -6.47 8.85 2.53
CA GLU A 72 -6.80 8.77 1.11
C GLU A 72 -5.57 8.79 0.21
N GLU A 73 -4.50 9.45 0.64
CA GLU A 73 -3.28 9.57 -0.16
C GLU A 73 -2.41 8.31 -0.15
N THR A 74 -2.55 7.48 0.88
CA THR A 74 -1.67 6.31 1.05
C THR A 74 -2.41 4.97 1.06
N ARG A 75 -3.73 4.99 1.11
CA ARG A 75 -4.54 3.76 1.26
C ARG A 75 -4.36 2.73 0.14
N LEU A 76 -3.95 3.17 -1.05
CA LEU A 76 -3.79 2.27 -2.19
C LEU A 76 -2.40 1.63 -2.28
N ILE A 77 -1.47 2.04 -1.42
CA ILE A 77 -0.16 1.40 -1.35
C ILE A 77 -0.33 0.05 -0.67
N PRO A 78 0.03 -1.06 -1.32
CA PRO A 78 -0.12 -2.38 -0.72
C PRO A 78 0.78 -2.56 0.51
N ILE A 79 0.20 -3.15 1.55
CA ILE A 79 0.91 -3.42 2.81
C ILE A 79 0.83 -4.91 3.07
N ILE A 80 2.00 -5.55 3.16
CA ILE A 80 2.12 -6.95 3.54
C ILE A 80 2.65 -6.99 4.97
N ILE A 81 1.87 -7.53 5.89
CA ILE A 81 2.29 -7.70 7.28
C ILE A 81 3.06 -9.00 7.41
N MET A 82 4.26 -8.93 8.00
CA MET A 82 5.11 -10.09 8.28
C MET A 82 5.37 -10.13 9.76
N THR A 83 4.92 -11.16 10.46
CA THR A 83 5.06 -11.21 11.91
C THR A 83 5.16 -12.64 12.43
N ALA A 84 5.76 -12.80 13.61
CA ALA A 84 5.77 -14.07 14.33
C ALA A 84 4.43 -14.39 14.99
N LEU A 85 3.51 -13.43 15.04
CA LEU A 85 2.18 -13.64 15.60
C LEU A 85 1.34 -14.46 14.61
N ASP A 86 0.87 -15.64 15.04
CA ASP A 86 0.18 -16.56 14.13
C ASP A 86 -1.23 -16.95 14.60
N ARG A 87 -1.74 -16.31 15.64
CA ARG A 87 -3.09 -16.58 16.13
C ARG A 87 -4.14 -16.06 15.15
N VAL A 88 -5.32 -16.67 15.22
CA VAL A 88 -6.46 -16.21 14.41
C VAL A 88 -6.79 -14.74 14.72
N GLU A 89 -6.74 -14.37 16.00
CA GLU A 89 -6.99 -12.98 16.42
C GLU A 89 -6.01 -11.99 15.78
N ASP A 90 -4.76 -12.39 15.62
CA ASP A 90 -3.74 -11.53 15.00
C ASP A 90 -4.03 -11.32 13.54
N ARG A 91 -4.45 -12.36 12.84
CA ARG A 91 -4.84 -12.26 11.43
C ARG A 91 -6.07 -11.39 11.25
N ILE A 92 -7.04 -11.52 12.14
CA ILE A 92 -8.24 -10.68 12.13
C ILE A 92 -7.85 -9.22 12.31
N GLN A 93 -6.94 -8.92 13.25
CA GLN A 93 -6.43 -7.57 13.46
C GLN A 93 -5.78 -7.02 12.20
N GLY A 94 -5.00 -7.84 11.49
CA GLY A 94 -4.38 -7.43 10.24
C GLY A 94 -5.41 -7.09 9.18
N ILE A 95 -6.42 -7.93 9.05
CA ILE A 95 -7.51 -7.70 8.09
C ILE A 95 -8.28 -6.42 8.45
N GLU A 96 -8.62 -6.25 9.72
CA GLU A 96 -9.34 -5.07 10.19
C GLU A 96 -8.52 -3.78 10.03
N ALA A 97 -7.19 -3.89 10.12
CA ALA A 97 -6.30 -2.76 9.88
C ALA A 97 -6.21 -2.41 8.39
N GLY A 98 -6.69 -3.27 7.50
CA GLY A 98 -6.70 -3.04 6.07
C GLY A 98 -5.47 -3.56 5.34
N ALA A 99 -4.69 -4.47 5.95
CA ALA A 99 -3.54 -5.07 5.30
C ALA A 99 -3.97 -5.82 4.03
N ASP A 100 -3.13 -5.75 3.01
CA ASP A 100 -3.39 -6.43 1.74
C ASP A 100 -3.01 -7.90 1.80
N ASP A 101 -2.04 -8.24 2.65
CA ASP A 101 -1.61 -9.62 2.85
C ASP A 101 -0.99 -9.77 4.23
N PHE A 102 -0.89 -11.00 4.70
CA PHE A 102 -0.38 -11.32 6.03
C PHE A 102 0.45 -12.60 5.95
N LEU A 103 1.73 -12.51 6.32
CA LEU A 103 2.65 -13.65 6.31
C LEU A 103 3.19 -13.88 7.72
N THR A 104 3.20 -15.15 8.15
CA THR A 104 3.72 -15.54 9.45
C THR A 104 5.20 -15.90 9.35
N LYS A 105 6.02 -15.34 10.23
CA LYS A 105 7.46 -15.69 10.29
C LYS A 105 7.65 -17.09 10.91
N PRO A 106 8.63 -17.85 10.47
CA PRO A 106 9.62 -17.53 9.44
C PRO A 106 9.01 -17.56 8.04
N VAL A 107 9.27 -16.53 7.26
CA VAL A 107 8.70 -16.41 5.92
C VAL A 107 9.61 -17.10 4.91
N ASN A 108 9.03 -17.88 4.02
CA ASN A 108 9.76 -18.49 2.91
C ASN A 108 10.05 -17.39 1.88
N ASP A 109 11.30 -17.31 1.41
CA ASP A 109 11.73 -16.28 0.47
C ASP A 109 10.94 -16.32 -0.84
N ARG A 110 10.64 -17.52 -1.34
CA ARG A 110 9.88 -17.68 -2.58
C ARG A 110 8.44 -17.22 -2.40
N GLU A 111 7.85 -17.54 -1.25
CA GLU A 111 6.49 -17.09 -0.94
C GLU A 111 6.44 -15.57 -0.82
N LEU A 112 7.40 -14.97 -0.10
CA LEU A 112 7.46 -13.52 0.05
C LEU A 112 7.58 -12.84 -1.31
N LEU A 113 8.50 -13.32 -2.15
CA LEU A 113 8.69 -12.74 -3.49
C LEU A 113 7.43 -12.85 -4.33
N ALA A 114 6.76 -14.01 -4.29
CA ALA A 114 5.50 -14.20 -5.02
C ALA A 114 4.42 -13.23 -4.56
N ARG A 115 4.30 -13.00 -3.25
CA ARG A 115 3.34 -12.06 -2.70
C ARG A 115 3.65 -10.62 -3.11
N ILE A 116 4.93 -10.25 -3.08
CA ILE A 116 5.36 -8.92 -3.53
C ILE A 116 5.00 -8.71 -4.99
N GLN A 117 5.34 -9.67 -5.84
CA GLN A 117 5.06 -9.58 -7.27
C GLN A 117 3.55 -9.47 -7.56
N THR A 118 2.76 -10.26 -6.85
CA THR A 118 1.29 -10.23 -7.00
C THR A 118 0.74 -8.87 -6.59
N ALA A 119 1.17 -8.35 -5.44
CA ALA A 119 0.70 -7.06 -4.94
C ALA A 119 1.06 -5.92 -5.88
N LEU A 120 2.28 -5.92 -6.41
CA LEU A 120 2.74 -4.90 -7.35
C LEU A 120 1.97 -4.97 -8.67
N LYS A 121 1.69 -6.17 -9.17
CA LYS A 121 0.89 -6.34 -10.38
C LYS A 121 -0.53 -5.82 -10.20
N MET A 122 -1.15 -6.13 -9.08
CA MET A 122 -2.51 -5.68 -8.79
C MET A 122 -2.57 -4.16 -8.68
N LYS A 123 -1.58 -3.54 -8.04
CA LYS A 123 -1.49 -2.09 -7.94
C LYS A 123 -1.33 -1.45 -9.32
N ALA A 124 -0.46 -1.98 -10.16
CA ALA A 124 -0.23 -1.47 -11.51
C ALA A 124 -1.49 -1.58 -12.37
N ALA A 125 -2.20 -2.71 -12.29
CA ALA A 125 -3.45 -2.90 -13.02
C ALA A 125 -4.54 -1.92 -12.56
N PHE A 126 -4.64 -1.69 -11.26
CA PHE A 126 -5.58 -0.73 -10.70
C PHE A 126 -5.25 0.69 -11.18
N ASP A 127 -3.99 1.09 -11.13
CA ASP A 127 -3.55 2.41 -11.57
C ASP A 127 -3.88 2.63 -13.06
N GLN A 128 -3.68 1.61 -13.89
CA GLN A 128 -4.04 1.68 -15.31
C GLN A 128 -5.53 1.89 -15.51
N LYS A 129 -6.37 1.17 -14.77
CA LYS A 129 -7.83 1.32 -14.87
C LYS A 129 -8.29 2.71 -14.47
N VAL A 130 -7.73 3.25 -13.39
CA VAL A 130 -8.04 4.61 -12.94
C VAL A 130 -7.65 5.63 -14.01
N ASN A 131 -6.48 5.49 -14.62
CA ASN A 131 -6.03 6.37 -15.67
C ASN A 131 -6.92 6.29 -16.92
N GLN A 132 -7.35 5.08 -17.30
CA GLN A 132 -8.25 4.89 -18.44
C GLN A 132 -9.60 5.56 -18.21
N VAL A 133 -10.18 5.39 -17.03
CA VAL A 133 -11.44 6.03 -16.67
C VAL A 133 -11.32 7.55 -16.72
N SER A 134 -10.24 8.09 -16.18
CA SER A 134 -9.97 9.52 -16.21
C SER A 134 -9.87 10.05 -17.65
N ARG A 135 -9.15 9.35 -18.51
CA ARG A 135 -9.02 9.73 -19.93
C ARG A 135 -10.36 9.70 -20.66
N LEU A 136 -11.17 8.69 -20.42
CA LEU A 136 -12.50 8.60 -21.03
C LEU A 136 -13.41 9.74 -20.57
N ARG A 137 -13.35 10.07 -19.29
CA ARG A 137 -14.12 11.19 -18.74
C ARG A 137 -13.71 12.52 -19.38
N ASP A 138 -12.42 12.77 -19.49
CA ASP A 138 -11.90 13.99 -20.10
C ASP A 138 -12.29 14.08 -21.59
N HIS A 139 -12.17 12.97 -22.30
CA HIS A 139 -12.56 12.91 -23.71
C HIS A 139 -14.04 13.20 -23.88
N PHE A 140 -14.89 12.56 -23.10
CA PHE A 140 -16.34 12.77 -23.15
C PHE A 140 -16.70 14.23 -22.87
N ALA A 141 -16.07 14.83 -21.87
CA ALA A 141 -16.37 16.21 -21.47
C ALA A 141 -16.11 17.22 -22.60
N LYS A 142 -15.20 16.94 -23.53
CA LYS A 142 -14.92 17.82 -24.66
C LYS A 142 -16.06 17.94 -25.66
N PHE A 143 -16.94 16.95 -25.70
CA PHE A 143 -18.00 16.88 -26.70
C PHE A 143 -19.39 17.12 -26.11
N VAL A 144 -19.48 17.48 -24.84
CA VAL A 144 -20.73 17.73 -24.14
C VAL A 144 -21.02 19.24 -24.11
N PRO A 145 -22.25 19.68 -24.41
CA PRO A 145 -22.63 21.10 -24.30
C PRO A 145 -22.36 21.65 -22.92
N GLU A 146 -22.06 22.93 -22.82
CA GLU A 146 -21.68 23.59 -21.58
C GLU A 146 -22.68 23.37 -20.44
N PRO A 147 -23.99 23.52 -20.64
CA PRO A 147 -24.96 23.25 -19.56
C PRO A 147 -24.87 21.82 -18.99
N VAL A 148 -24.65 20.84 -19.87
CA VAL A 148 -24.50 19.45 -19.45
C VAL A 148 -23.19 19.25 -18.72
N LYS A 149 -22.13 19.90 -19.17
CA LYS A 149 -20.84 19.85 -18.50
C LYS A 149 -20.94 20.38 -17.05
N ARG A 150 -21.66 21.46 -16.86
CA ARG A 150 -21.88 21.99 -15.50
C ARG A 150 -22.59 20.99 -14.61
N LEU A 151 -23.63 20.35 -15.14
CA LEU A 151 -24.35 19.33 -14.38
C LEU A 151 -23.45 18.13 -14.08
N ALA A 152 -22.64 17.71 -15.06
CA ALA A 152 -21.75 16.57 -14.89
C ALA A 152 -20.61 16.86 -13.91
N THR A 153 -20.20 18.13 -13.80
CA THR A 153 -19.10 18.52 -12.89
C THR A 153 -19.59 19.08 -11.57
N ALA A 154 -20.90 19.21 -11.38
CA ALA A 154 -21.47 19.55 -10.10
C ALA A 154 -21.18 18.42 -9.12
N ASP A 155 -21.40 18.67 -7.83
CA ASP A 155 -21.13 17.69 -6.78
C ASP A 155 -21.72 16.33 -7.16
N PRO A 156 -20.85 15.31 -7.38
CA PRO A 156 -21.33 13.99 -7.79
C PRO A 156 -22.16 13.28 -6.72
N ASP A 157 -22.09 13.74 -5.49
CA ASP A 157 -22.86 13.18 -4.38
C ASP A 157 -24.19 13.90 -4.18
N ALA A 158 -24.51 14.89 -5.00
CA ALA A 158 -25.75 15.64 -4.87
C ALA A 158 -26.94 14.80 -5.32
N PRO A 159 -27.86 14.43 -4.43
CA PRO A 159 -28.96 13.55 -4.77
C PRO A 159 -30.00 14.17 -5.71
N GLU A 160 -30.08 15.48 -5.75
CA GLU A 160 -31.01 16.17 -6.63
C GLU A 160 -30.69 16.03 -8.11
N LEU A 161 -29.52 15.52 -8.43
CA LEU A 161 -29.14 15.26 -9.80
C LEU A 161 -29.62 13.90 -10.31
N SER A 162 -30.14 13.11 -9.41
CA SER A 162 -30.65 11.79 -9.76
C SER A 162 -32.04 11.85 -10.39
#